data_256eaa60cfcb5496ad73589603855d76
#
_entry.id   256eaa60cfcb5496ad73589603855d76
#
_cell.length_a   1.000
_cell.length_b   1.000
_cell.length_c   1.000
_cell.angle_alpha   90.00
_cell.angle_beta   90.00
_cell.angle_gamma   90.00
#
_symmetry.space_group_name_H-M   'P 1'
#
loop_
_entity.id
_entity.type
_entity.pdbx_description
1 polymer ?
#
loop_
_entity_poly.entity_id
_entity_poly.type
_entity_poly.pdbx_seq_one_letter_code
_entity_poly.pdbx_strand_id
1 'polypeptide(L)'
;MKLRKIFTPEHGLNNLYQAGAKIKNNDEYNIPIISLYGKNRSPDIEDLINLDALIFDMQDIGSRYYTYVSTMTEVMNACAKANIPLIVLDRPNPISGFINGPLLDKQFSSFVGMHPIPTRHGMTIGEIAYMINEEGWLKDNKKIDLYIYKMCGWEREMYYDQTGFEFIPPSPNIPDLSTAIMYSGMCLIEGTNISEGRGTVKPFLQIGSPWINSEKLLSFLEKENFNGVAFQLSEFTPENIPSKSINPKYL
;
A
#
# COMPACT_ATOMS: atom_id res chain seq x y z
N MET A 1 27.69 10.44 1.58
CA MET A 1 26.74 9.47 2.19
C MET A 1 27.17 8.07 1.81
N LYS A 2 27.10 7.09 2.75
CA LYS A 2 27.44 5.68 2.49
C LYS A 2 26.22 4.84 2.83
N LEU A 3 25.65 4.15 1.84
CA LEU A 3 24.57 3.20 2.06
C LEU A 3 25.09 1.98 2.84
N ARG A 4 24.44 1.65 3.94
CA ARG A 4 24.87 0.60 4.87
C ARG A 4 23.98 -0.64 4.81
N LYS A 5 22.66 -0.43 4.71
CA LYS A 5 21.64 -1.47 4.69
C LYS A 5 20.45 -1.03 3.84
N ILE A 6 19.71 -1.97 3.32
CA ILE A 6 18.42 -1.76 2.65
C ILE A 6 17.37 -2.54 3.42
N PHE A 7 16.28 -1.87 3.75
CA PHE A 7 15.09 -2.50 4.33
C PHE A 7 14.01 -2.57 3.25
N THR A 8 13.40 -3.73 3.08
CA THR A 8 12.36 -3.92 2.06
C THR A 8 11.02 -4.27 2.70
N PRO A 9 9.92 -3.65 2.25
CA PRO A 9 8.58 -3.97 2.71
C PRO A 9 8.05 -5.27 2.09
N GLU A 10 6.76 -5.49 2.21
CA GLU A 10 6.04 -6.43 1.36
C GLU A 10 6.39 -6.19 -0.12
N HIS A 11 6.47 -7.25 -0.90
CA HIS A 11 6.89 -7.29 -2.31
C HIS A 11 8.41 -7.20 -2.59
N GLY A 12 9.26 -6.94 -1.58
CA GLY A 12 10.72 -6.95 -1.70
C GLY A 12 11.30 -5.74 -2.42
N LEU A 13 12.59 -5.80 -2.73
CA LEU A 13 13.31 -4.66 -3.34
C LEU A 13 12.82 -4.31 -4.75
N ASN A 14 12.47 -5.32 -5.54
CA ASN A 14 12.06 -5.16 -6.95
C ASN A 14 10.55 -5.27 -7.15
N ASN A 15 9.74 -5.25 -6.08
CA ASN A 15 8.29 -5.37 -6.09
C ASN A 15 7.74 -6.62 -6.82
N LEU A 16 8.53 -7.72 -6.85
CA LEU A 16 8.20 -8.94 -7.61
C LEU A 16 7.49 -10.02 -6.79
N TYR A 17 7.51 -9.92 -5.47
CA TYR A 17 6.90 -10.93 -4.61
C TYR A 17 5.39 -10.68 -4.48
N GLN A 18 4.61 -11.76 -4.62
CA GLN A 18 3.16 -11.73 -4.40
C GLN A 18 2.82 -11.38 -2.95
N ALA A 19 1.64 -10.81 -2.73
CA ALA A 19 1.13 -10.50 -1.40
C ALA A 19 1.16 -11.75 -0.51
N GLY A 20 1.67 -11.61 0.71
CA GLY A 20 1.83 -12.71 1.66
C GLY A 20 3.05 -13.61 1.43
N ALA A 21 3.85 -13.39 0.39
CA ALA A 21 5.05 -14.19 0.13
C ALA A 21 6.13 -13.96 1.20
N LYS A 22 6.85 -15.03 1.57
CA LYS A 22 7.99 -14.93 2.48
C LYS A 22 9.20 -14.40 1.72
N ILE A 23 9.71 -13.26 2.14
CA ILE A 23 10.92 -12.65 1.60
C ILE A 23 12.08 -12.98 2.55
N LYS A 24 13.15 -13.56 2.02
CA LYS A 24 14.37 -13.86 2.78
C LYS A 24 15.31 -12.65 2.72
N ASN A 25 16.05 -12.43 3.82
CA ASN A 25 17.18 -11.52 3.80
C ASN A 25 18.24 -12.04 2.82
N ASN A 26 18.87 -11.13 2.13
CA ASN A 26 19.98 -11.44 1.22
C ASN A 26 21.04 -10.33 1.26
N ASP A 27 22.16 -10.54 0.59
CA ASP A 27 23.25 -9.57 0.45
C ASP A 27 23.48 -9.32 -1.05
N GLU A 28 22.55 -8.60 -1.65
CA GLU A 28 22.67 -8.16 -3.03
C GLU A 28 23.51 -6.88 -3.10
N TYR A 29 24.35 -6.73 -4.11
CA TYR A 29 25.25 -5.57 -4.26
C TYR A 29 26.24 -5.37 -3.10
N ASN A 30 26.59 -6.41 -2.34
CA ASN A 30 27.41 -6.33 -1.12
C ASN A 30 26.81 -5.40 -0.02
N ILE A 31 25.50 -5.24 -0.02
CA ILE A 31 24.74 -4.48 0.97
C ILE A 31 23.68 -5.42 1.55
N PRO A 32 23.60 -5.56 2.88
CA PRO A 32 22.56 -6.36 3.52
C PRO A 32 21.17 -5.85 3.17
N ILE A 33 20.30 -6.74 2.69
CA ILE A 33 18.88 -6.49 2.42
C ILE A 33 18.06 -7.23 3.46
N ILE A 34 17.30 -6.49 4.25
CA ILE A 34 16.53 -6.99 5.39
C ILE A 34 15.04 -6.82 5.09
N SER A 35 14.30 -7.92 5.13
CA SER A 35 12.86 -7.88 4.91
C SER A 35 12.11 -7.40 6.16
N LEU A 36 11.28 -6.40 5.98
CA LEU A 36 10.30 -5.91 6.97
C LEU A 36 8.91 -6.54 6.76
N TYR A 37 8.86 -7.74 6.20
CA TYR A 37 7.61 -8.44 5.96
C TYR A 37 7.56 -9.83 6.61
N GLY A 38 6.43 -10.18 7.17
CA GLY A 38 6.22 -11.45 7.86
C GLY A 38 6.32 -11.31 9.38
N LYS A 39 7.32 -11.92 10.01
CA LYS A 39 7.48 -11.89 11.47
C LYS A 39 7.94 -10.53 11.98
N ASN A 40 8.89 -9.91 11.30
CA ASN A 40 9.46 -8.62 11.67
C ASN A 40 8.95 -7.57 10.70
N ARG A 41 8.08 -6.69 11.19
CA ARG A 41 7.51 -5.58 10.41
C ARG A 41 8.17 -4.24 10.70
N SER A 42 9.23 -4.27 11.48
CA SER A 42 10.01 -3.11 11.93
C SER A 42 11.49 -3.47 11.86
N PRO A 43 12.40 -2.54 11.57
CA PRO A 43 13.81 -2.76 11.78
C PRO A 43 14.10 -3.11 13.25
N ASP A 44 14.96 -4.09 13.49
CA ASP A 44 15.48 -4.37 14.81
C ASP A 44 16.47 -3.27 15.23
N ILE A 45 16.59 -3.01 16.53
CA ILE A 45 17.50 -1.96 17.04
C ILE A 45 18.96 -2.22 16.61
N GLU A 46 19.37 -3.48 16.64
CA GLU A 46 20.71 -3.92 16.22
C GLU A 46 20.99 -3.57 14.75
N ASP A 47 19.95 -3.55 13.90
CA ASP A 47 20.08 -3.13 12.51
C ASP A 47 20.26 -1.64 12.33
N LEU A 48 19.86 -0.85 13.31
CA LEU A 48 19.94 0.62 13.30
C LEU A 48 21.19 1.17 13.98
N ILE A 49 21.93 0.33 14.71
CA ILE A 49 23.18 0.74 15.36
C ILE A 49 24.17 1.25 14.30
N ASN A 50 24.80 2.38 14.59
CA ASN A 50 25.78 3.06 13.70
C ASN A 50 25.20 3.58 12.36
N LEU A 51 23.90 3.77 12.28
CA LEU A 51 23.28 4.54 11.22
C LEU A 51 23.09 6.00 11.67
N ASP A 52 23.43 6.94 10.79
CA ASP A 52 23.23 8.38 11.05
C ASP A 52 21.77 8.80 10.79
N ALA A 53 21.09 8.12 9.88
CA ALA A 53 19.70 8.35 9.52
C ALA A 53 19.12 7.13 8.79
N LEU A 54 17.80 7.04 8.76
CA LEU A 54 17.06 6.15 7.87
C LEU A 54 16.35 6.97 6.80
N ILE A 55 16.37 6.50 5.54
CA ILE A 55 15.67 7.14 4.43
C ILE A 55 14.50 6.26 4.03
N PHE A 56 13.31 6.86 3.94
CA PHE A 56 12.11 6.21 3.43
C PHE A 56 11.82 6.75 2.02
N ASP A 57 11.94 5.88 1.03
CA ASP A 57 11.75 6.19 -0.39
C ASP A 57 10.85 5.14 -1.03
N MET A 58 9.53 5.29 -0.87
CA MET A 58 8.56 4.30 -1.34
C MET A 58 7.31 4.96 -1.91
N GLN A 59 6.79 4.38 -3.00
CA GLN A 59 5.57 4.84 -3.64
C GLN A 59 4.34 4.21 -2.98
N ASP A 60 3.61 5.00 -2.21
CA ASP A 60 2.25 4.65 -1.76
C ASP A 60 1.23 4.79 -2.89
N ILE A 61 0.05 4.19 -2.74
CA ILE A 61 -1.01 4.20 -3.76
C ILE A 61 -2.26 5.00 -3.36
N GLY A 62 -2.22 5.74 -2.27
CA GLY A 62 -3.32 6.62 -1.84
C GLY A 62 -4.48 5.92 -1.13
N SER A 63 -4.35 4.62 -0.85
CA SER A 63 -5.36 3.82 -0.18
C SER A 63 -4.87 3.32 1.18
N ARG A 64 -5.68 3.52 2.23
CA ARG A 64 -5.36 3.14 3.61
C ARG A 64 -4.96 1.67 3.78
N TYR A 65 -5.51 0.77 2.96
CA TYR A 65 -5.25 -0.66 3.05
C TYR A 65 -3.87 -1.06 2.55
N TYR A 66 -3.24 -0.20 1.75
CA TYR A 66 -1.93 -0.46 1.23
C TYR A 66 -0.89 -0.33 2.33
N THR A 67 -0.08 -1.37 2.53
CA THR A 67 0.68 -1.55 3.77
C THR A 67 1.89 -0.64 3.95
N TYR A 68 2.22 0.19 2.95
CA TYR A 68 3.42 1.04 3.03
C TYR A 68 3.31 2.16 4.07
N VAL A 69 2.10 2.69 4.32
CA VAL A 69 1.86 3.61 5.44
C VAL A 69 2.13 2.91 6.77
N SER A 70 1.69 1.66 6.92
CA SER A 70 1.92 0.88 8.14
C SER A 70 3.39 0.52 8.30
N THR A 71 4.08 0.16 7.21
CA THR A 71 5.53 -0.07 7.21
C THR A 71 6.28 1.19 7.64
N MET A 72 5.91 2.36 7.10
CA MET A 72 6.49 3.64 7.51
C MET A 72 6.30 3.91 9.00
N THR A 73 5.10 3.66 9.52
CA THR A 73 4.81 3.83 10.96
C THR A 73 5.71 2.94 11.83
N GLU A 74 5.91 1.69 11.45
CA GLU A 74 6.80 0.79 12.21
C GLU A 74 8.28 1.18 12.06
N VAL A 75 8.68 1.72 10.91
CA VAL A 75 10.01 2.33 10.73
C VAL A 75 10.17 3.56 11.63
N MET A 76 9.18 4.45 11.70
CA MET A 76 9.18 5.59 12.60
C MET A 76 9.29 5.16 14.06
N ASN A 77 8.56 4.12 14.48
CA ASN A 77 8.67 3.55 15.81
C ASN A 77 10.08 3.02 16.11
N ALA A 78 10.75 2.40 15.15
CA ALA A 78 12.12 1.94 15.27
C ALA A 78 13.11 3.11 15.40
N CYS A 79 12.95 4.16 14.57
CA CYS A 79 13.74 5.39 14.67
C CYS A 79 13.59 6.07 16.04
N ALA A 80 12.36 6.12 16.58
CA ALA A 80 12.10 6.66 17.91
C ALA A 80 12.82 5.88 19.02
N LYS A 81 12.93 4.56 18.89
CA LYS A 81 13.66 3.72 19.86
C LYS A 81 15.17 3.87 19.72
N ALA A 82 15.67 3.96 18.49
CA ALA A 82 17.10 4.08 18.19
C ALA A 82 17.62 5.51 18.34
N ASN A 83 16.74 6.50 18.50
CA ASN A 83 17.04 7.92 18.51
C ASN A 83 17.83 8.39 17.26
N ILE A 84 17.37 7.97 16.09
CA ILE A 84 17.91 8.38 14.79
C ILE A 84 16.84 9.09 13.97
N PRO A 85 17.20 10.07 13.14
CA PRO A 85 16.24 10.76 12.28
C PRO A 85 15.71 9.88 11.16
N LEU A 86 14.48 10.16 10.73
CA LEU A 86 13.89 9.64 9.51
C LEU A 86 13.81 10.73 8.45
N ILE A 87 14.29 10.43 7.26
CA ILE A 87 14.19 11.28 6.09
C ILE A 87 13.19 10.63 5.14
N VAL A 88 12.09 11.30 4.85
CA VAL A 88 11.08 10.86 3.88
C VAL A 88 11.30 11.60 2.56
N LEU A 89 11.57 10.86 1.50
CA LEU A 89 11.54 11.39 0.15
C LEU A 89 10.10 11.31 -0.35
N ASP A 90 9.45 12.47 -0.40
CA ASP A 90 8.01 12.51 -0.71
C ASP A 90 7.73 12.11 -2.15
N ARG A 91 6.57 11.47 -2.37
CA ARG A 91 6.13 10.97 -3.68
C ARG A 91 4.69 11.34 -3.94
N PRO A 92 4.29 11.50 -5.23
CA PRO A 92 2.91 11.82 -5.58
C PRO A 92 1.94 10.78 -5.03
N ASN A 93 0.78 11.24 -4.53
CA ASN A 93 -0.34 10.34 -4.36
C ASN A 93 -0.89 10.01 -5.76
N PRO A 94 -0.84 8.76 -6.23
CA PRO A 94 -1.14 8.43 -7.62
C PRO A 94 -2.61 8.62 -7.99
N ILE A 95 -3.48 8.58 -7.00
CA ILE A 95 -4.93 8.73 -7.19
C ILE A 95 -5.43 10.11 -6.76
N SER A 96 -4.57 11.11 -6.77
CA SER A 96 -4.81 12.52 -6.41
C SER A 96 -5.07 12.78 -4.92
N GLY A 97 -5.29 14.03 -4.56
CA GLY A 97 -5.60 14.48 -3.20
C GLY A 97 -7.08 14.43 -2.82
N PHE A 98 -7.94 13.82 -3.62
CA PHE A 98 -9.35 13.65 -3.24
C PHE A 98 -9.50 12.65 -2.08
N ILE A 99 -10.34 13.02 -1.12
CA ILE A 99 -10.63 12.21 0.07
C ILE A 99 -11.97 11.52 -0.12
N ASN A 100 -12.04 10.20 0.16
CA ASN A 100 -13.28 9.45 0.06
C ASN A 100 -13.27 8.21 0.98
N GLY A 101 -14.48 7.72 1.29
CA GLY A 101 -14.69 6.57 2.14
C GLY A 101 -14.60 6.86 3.64
N PRO A 102 -14.98 5.89 4.48
CA PRO A 102 -15.06 6.06 5.92
C PRO A 102 -13.68 6.17 6.58
N LEU A 103 -13.62 6.92 7.68
CA LEU A 103 -12.50 6.86 8.62
C LEU A 103 -12.40 5.47 9.25
N LEU A 104 -11.17 5.04 9.54
CA LEU A 104 -10.96 3.84 10.32
C LEU A 104 -11.39 4.08 11.78
N ASP A 105 -12.26 3.24 12.29
CA ASP A 105 -12.46 3.13 13.73
C ASP A 105 -11.24 2.43 14.36
N LYS A 106 -10.67 3.07 15.38
CA LYS A 106 -9.45 2.59 16.05
C LYS A 106 -9.57 1.16 16.63
N GLN A 107 -10.77 0.71 16.96
CA GLN A 107 -10.99 -0.68 17.43
C GLN A 107 -10.66 -1.73 16.36
N PHE A 108 -10.67 -1.36 15.07
CA PHE A 108 -10.31 -2.22 13.94
C PHE A 108 -8.89 -1.97 13.44
N SER A 109 -8.06 -1.23 14.19
CA SER A 109 -6.69 -0.96 13.79
C SER A 109 -5.89 -2.25 13.60
N SER A 110 -5.22 -2.35 12.47
CA SER A 110 -4.39 -3.49 12.09
C SER A 110 -3.27 -3.04 11.15
N PHE A 111 -2.41 -3.94 10.72
CA PHE A 111 -1.35 -3.62 9.75
C PHE A 111 -1.89 -3.20 8.37
N VAL A 112 -3.11 -3.57 8.01
CA VAL A 112 -3.80 -3.10 6.79
C VAL A 112 -4.65 -1.86 7.04
N GLY A 113 -4.38 -1.11 8.10
CA GLY A 113 -5.05 0.13 8.47
C GLY A 113 -4.74 0.49 9.91
N MET A 114 -3.64 1.24 10.14
CA MET A 114 -3.21 1.59 11.50
C MET A 114 -3.88 2.84 12.03
N HIS A 115 -4.13 3.82 11.18
CA HIS A 115 -4.49 5.17 11.57
C HIS A 115 -5.91 5.54 11.21
N PRO A 116 -6.55 6.46 11.94
CA PRO A 116 -7.94 6.91 11.70
C PRO A 116 -7.99 7.87 10.49
N ILE A 117 -7.57 7.39 9.34
CA ILE A 117 -7.63 8.10 8.05
C ILE A 117 -8.69 7.50 7.14
N PRO A 118 -9.20 8.25 6.15
CA PRO A 118 -10.18 7.73 5.19
C PRO A 118 -9.62 6.60 4.34
N THR A 119 -10.49 5.82 3.71
CA THR A 119 -10.11 4.77 2.77
C THR A 119 -9.22 5.30 1.66
N ARG A 120 -9.66 6.33 0.95
CA ARG A 120 -8.86 7.16 0.06
C ARG A 120 -8.45 8.40 0.83
N HIS A 121 -7.20 8.47 1.24
CA HIS A 121 -6.78 9.47 2.24
C HIS A 121 -6.36 10.83 1.64
N GLY A 122 -6.07 10.89 0.33
CA GLY A 122 -5.75 12.14 -0.37
C GLY A 122 -4.44 12.82 0.03
N MET A 123 -3.59 12.15 0.79
CA MET A 123 -2.30 12.67 1.27
C MET A 123 -1.12 12.04 0.52
N THR A 124 0.00 12.74 0.45
CA THR A 124 1.28 12.14 0.08
C THR A 124 1.84 11.35 1.25
N ILE A 125 2.83 10.49 0.98
CA ILE A 125 3.46 9.70 2.06
C ILE A 125 4.19 10.60 3.07
N GLY A 126 4.75 11.72 2.62
CA GLY A 126 5.37 12.73 3.49
C GLY A 126 4.34 13.44 4.38
N GLU A 127 3.17 13.77 3.85
CA GLU A 127 2.07 14.36 4.63
C GLU A 127 1.55 13.40 5.70
N ILE A 128 1.45 12.11 5.38
CA ILE A 128 1.07 11.08 6.36
C ILE A 128 2.14 10.94 7.44
N ALA A 129 3.43 10.92 7.06
CA ALA A 129 4.52 10.87 8.03
C ALA A 129 4.46 12.04 9.01
N TYR A 130 4.24 13.25 8.49
CA TYR A 130 4.07 14.44 9.30
C TYR A 130 2.87 14.32 10.26
N MET A 131 1.72 13.90 9.77
CA MET A 131 0.52 13.70 10.58
C MET A 131 0.77 12.67 11.69
N ILE A 132 1.35 11.52 11.39
CA ILE A 132 1.68 10.47 12.38
C ILE A 132 2.55 11.06 13.50
N ASN A 133 3.57 11.84 13.14
CA ASN A 133 4.51 12.43 14.08
C ASN A 133 3.84 13.50 14.96
N GLU A 134 3.06 14.41 14.35
CA GLU A 134 2.46 15.54 15.07
C GLU A 134 1.25 15.15 15.91
N GLU A 135 0.43 14.22 15.44
CA GLU A 135 -0.75 13.72 16.17
C GLU A 135 -0.39 12.71 17.29
N GLY A 136 0.92 12.39 17.43
CA GLY A 136 1.38 11.45 18.47
C GLY A 136 0.88 10.02 18.25
N TRP A 137 0.79 9.58 16.98
CA TRP A 137 0.30 8.24 16.66
C TRP A 137 1.38 7.16 16.76
N LEU A 138 2.61 7.52 17.08
CA LEU A 138 3.66 6.57 17.40
C LEU A 138 3.45 5.95 18.79
N LYS A 139 4.07 4.79 19.03
CA LYS A 139 4.04 4.09 20.33
C LYS A 139 4.52 5.03 21.43
N ASP A 140 3.83 5.03 22.55
CA ASP A 140 4.10 5.87 23.71
C ASP A 140 4.02 7.39 23.41
N ASN A 141 3.26 7.80 22.39
CA ASN A 141 3.14 9.18 21.90
C ASN A 141 4.52 9.83 21.63
N LYS A 142 5.50 9.03 21.24
CA LYS A 142 6.84 9.55 20.91
C LYS A 142 6.80 10.36 19.62
N LYS A 143 7.75 11.29 19.51
CA LYS A 143 8.06 12.00 18.26
C LYS A 143 9.48 11.65 17.85
N ILE A 144 9.76 11.82 16.56
CA ILE A 144 11.08 11.61 15.97
C ILE A 144 11.55 12.89 15.27
N ASP A 145 12.84 12.99 15.04
CA ASP A 145 13.40 13.98 14.12
C ASP A 145 13.02 13.55 12.70
N LEU A 146 11.98 14.19 12.16
CA LEU A 146 11.42 13.89 10.84
C LEU A 146 11.78 14.98 9.84
N TYR A 147 12.40 14.58 8.74
CA TYR A 147 12.71 15.44 7.61
C TYR A 147 11.95 14.99 6.38
N ILE A 148 11.20 15.88 5.74
CA ILE A 148 10.42 15.60 4.54
C ILE A 148 10.98 16.43 3.39
N TYR A 149 11.49 15.73 2.37
CA TYR A 149 11.87 16.35 1.11
C TYR A 149 10.66 16.39 0.19
N LYS A 150 10.04 17.55 0.12
CA LYS A 150 8.83 17.77 -0.69
C LYS A 150 9.15 17.71 -2.18
N MET A 151 8.18 17.24 -2.95
CA MET A 151 8.22 17.27 -4.41
C MET A 151 8.11 18.70 -4.92
N CYS A 152 8.72 18.96 -6.09
CA CYS A 152 8.50 20.19 -6.84
C CYS A 152 7.46 19.96 -7.94
N GLY A 153 6.52 20.91 -8.08
CA GLY A 153 5.55 20.91 -9.20
C GLY A 153 4.40 19.91 -9.08
N TRP A 154 4.28 19.16 -8.00
CA TRP A 154 3.10 18.34 -7.75
C TRP A 154 1.98 19.21 -7.16
N GLU A 155 0.79 19.04 -7.71
CA GLU A 155 -0.44 19.68 -7.24
C GLU A 155 -1.43 18.62 -6.76
N ARG A 156 -2.27 18.97 -5.80
CA ARG A 156 -3.17 18.03 -5.10
C ARG A 156 -4.17 17.34 -6.00
N GLU A 157 -4.61 17.99 -7.04
CA GLU A 157 -5.59 17.48 -8.00
C GLU A 157 -4.98 16.52 -9.04
N MET A 158 -3.65 16.47 -9.15
CA MET A 158 -2.97 15.63 -10.14
C MET A 158 -3.14 14.14 -9.85
N TYR A 159 -3.50 13.39 -10.88
CA TYR A 159 -3.29 11.96 -10.95
C TYR A 159 -1.86 11.67 -11.43
N TYR A 160 -1.38 10.43 -11.24
CA TYR A 160 0.02 10.10 -11.49
C TYR A 160 0.47 10.32 -12.94
N ASP A 161 -0.39 10.06 -13.92
CA ASP A 161 -0.14 10.29 -15.34
C ASP A 161 0.10 11.76 -15.72
N GLN A 162 -0.38 12.67 -14.88
CA GLN A 162 -0.17 14.11 -15.04
C GLN A 162 1.17 14.60 -14.48
N THR A 163 1.90 13.75 -13.74
CA THR A 163 3.20 14.11 -13.15
C THR A 163 4.37 14.02 -14.13
N GLY A 164 4.18 13.38 -15.26
CA GLY A 164 5.23 13.12 -16.25
C GLY A 164 6.18 11.97 -15.86
N PHE A 165 5.96 11.30 -14.74
CA PHE A 165 6.72 10.12 -14.33
C PHE A 165 6.11 8.84 -14.91
N GLU A 166 6.96 7.86 -15.21
CA GLU A 166 6.52 6.51 -15.51
C GLU A 166 5.95 5.84 -14.26
N PHE A 167 4.80 5.18 -14.38
CA PHE A 167 4.20 4.42 -13.29
C PHE A 167 4.97 3.11 -13.09
N ILE A 168 5.76 3.05 -12.03
CA ILE A 168 6.44 1.83 -11.64
C ILE A 168 5.51 1.04 -10.71
N PRO A 169 5.09 -0.19 -11.08
CA PRO A 169 4.21 -1.00 -10.25
C PRO A 169 4.75 -1.19 -8.84
N PRO A 170 4.07 -0.72 -7.80
CA PRO A 170 4.53 -0.89 -6.42
C PRO A 170 4.30 -2.31 -5.89
N SER A 171 3.49 -3.10 -6.59
CA SER A 171 3.27 -4.53 -6.32
C SER A 171 2.79 -5.24 -7.59
N PRO A 172 2.93 -6.59 -7.66
CA PRO A 172 2.46 -7.36 -8.82
C PRO A 172 0.96 -7.23 -9.11
N ASN A 173 0.15 -6.91 -8.10
CA ASN A 173 -1.30 -6.74 -8.25
C ASN A 173 -1.75 -5.28 -8.41
N ILE A 174 -0.80 -4.35 -8.55
CA ILE A 174 -1.05 -2.95 -8.91
C ILE A 174 -0.19 -2.63 -10.15
N PRO A 175 -0.49 -3.25 -11.31
CA PRO A 175 0.37 -3.13 -12.49
C PRO A 175 0.30 -1.75 -13.16
N ASP A 176 -0.74 -0.98 -12.92
CA ASP A 176 -0.99 0.30 -13.56
C ASP A 176 -1.81 1.25 -12.69
N LEU A 177 -1.93 2.50 -13.16
CA LEU A 177 -2.69 3.54 -12.49
C LEU A 177 -4.20 3.22 -12.41
N SER A 178 -4.77 2.60 -13.42
CA SER A 178 -6.20 2.24 -13.43
C SER A 178 -6.51 1.28 -12.29
N THR A 179 -5.64 0.30 -12.09
CA THR A 179 -5.71 -0.63 -10.96
C THR A 179 -5.57 0.10 -9.61
N ALA A 180 -4.62 1.04 -9.49
CA ALA A 180 -4.45 1.83 -8.25
C ALA A 180 -5.71 2.65 -7.92
N ILE A 181 -6.35 3.25 -8.92
CA ILE A 181 -7.61 4.01 -8.76
C ILE A 181 -8.72 3.08 -8.24
N MET A 182 -8.91 1.94 -8.88
CA MET A 182 -9.98 0.99 -8.53
C MET A 182 -9.73 0.28 -7.19
N TYR A 183 -8.46 0.07 -6.81
CA TYR A 183 -8.07 -0.66 -5.60
C TYR A 183 -8.73 -0.12 -4.34
N SER A 184 -8.89 1.20 -4.19
CA SER A 184 -9.49 1.79 -2.99
C SER A 184 -10.91 1.30 -2.67
N GLY A 185 -11.68 0.94 -3.69
CA GLY A 185 -13.01 0.34 -3.55
C GLY A 185 -12.98 -1.18 -3.65
N MET A 186 -12.26 -1.68 -4.64
CA MET A 186 -12.25 -3.11 -5.00
C MET A 186 -11.54 -3.99 -3.97
N CYS A 187 -10.59 -3.44 -3.20
CA CYS A 187 -9.94 -4.16 -2.11
C CYS A 187 -10.93 -4.68 -1.04
N LEU A 188 -12.09 -4.04 -0.88
CA LEU A 188 -13.13 -4.49 0.04
C LEU A 188 -13.73 -5.86 -0.34
N ILE A 189 -13.68 -6.21 -1.62
CA ILE A 189 -14.13 -7.52 -2.13
C ILE A 189 -13.31 -8.67 -1.55
N GLU A 190 -12.04 -8.46 -1.18
CA GLU A 190 -11.18 -9.46 -0.54
C GLU A 190 -11.78 -10.03 0.77
N GLY A 191 -12.63 -9.26 1.44
CA GLY A 191 -13.36 -9.70 2.63
C GLY A 191 -14.56 -10.58 2.35
N THR A 192 -14.86 -10.90 1.08
CA THR A 192 -16.01 -11.67 0.64
C THR A 192 -15.59 -13.02 0.02
N ASN A 193 -16.55 -13.77 -0.48
CA ASN A 193 -16.35 -14.98 -1.28
C ASN A 193 -16.38 -14.72 -2.80
N ILE A 194 -16.15 -13.49 -3.21
CA ILE A 194 -16.05 -13.05 -4.61
C ILE A 194 -14.58 -12.83 -4.93
N SER A 195 -14.11 -13.29 -6.08
CA SER A 195 -12.78 -12.96 -6.58
C SER A 195 -12.75 -11.51 -7.06
N GLU A 196 -11.72 -10.77 -6.64
CA GLU A 196 -11.43 -9.41 -7.08
C GLU A 196 -10.44 -9.37 -8.26
N GLY A 197 -10.26 -10.50 -8.94
CA GLY A 197 -9.41 -10.62 -10.12
C GLY A 197 -7.91 -10.84 -9.85
N ARG A 198 -7.46 -11.01 -8.62
CA ARG A 198 -6.09 -11.46 -8.34
C ARG A 198 -5.82 -12.82 -9.01
N GLY A 199 -4.58 -13.04 -9.46
CA GLY A 199 -4.22 -14.21 -10.24
C GLY A 199 -4.64 -14.12 -11.71
N THR A 200 -5.03 -12.94 -12.17
CA THR A 200 -5.33 -12.64 -13.58
C THR A 200 -4.50 -11.43 -14.04
N VAL A 201 -4.62 -11.10 -15.32
CA VAL A 201 -4.00 -9.89 -15.90
C VAL A 201 -4.74 -8.59 -15.55
N LYS A 202 -5.89 -8.69 -14.86
CA LYS A 202 -6.73 -7.53 -14.48
C LYS A 202 -7.10 -7.58 -12.99
N PRO A 203 -6.12 -7.60 -12.07
CA PRO A 203 -6.41 -7.57 -10.63
C PRO A 203 -7.17 -6.29 -10.28
N PHE A 204 -8.19 -6.39 -9.43
CA PHE A 204 -9.06 -5.30 -8.99
C PHE A 204 -9.83 -4.55 -10.10
N LEU A 205 -9.74 -4.99 -11.35
CA LEU A 205 -10.51 -4.44 -12.47
C LEU A 205 -11.64 -5.35 -12.91
N GLN A 206 -11.84 -6.47 -12.26
CA GLN A 206 -12.91 -7.42 -12.51
C GLN A 206 -13.27 -8.17 -11.23
N ILE A 207 -14.52 -8.59 -11.15
CA ILE A 207 -15.04 -9.41 -10.05
C ILE A 207 -15.78 -10.61 -10.60
N GLY A 208 -15.78 -11.70 -9.85
CA GLY A 208 -16.54 -12.87 -10.27
C GLY A 208 -16.57 -13.98 -9.24
N SER A 209 -17.54 -14.87 -9.42
CA SER A 209 -17.66 -16.12 -8.67
C SER A 209 -18.52 -17.09 -9.48
N PRO A 210 -18.31 -18.42 -9.39
CA PRO A 210 -19.08 -19.41 -10.14
C PRO A 210 -20.60 -19.37 -9.90
N TRP A 211 -21.03 -18.79 -8.78
CA TRP A 211 -22.45 -18.69 -8.40
C TRP A 211 -23.09 -17.34 -8.81
N ILE A 212 -22.33 -16.37 -9.32
CA ILE A 212 -22.86 -15.07 -9.76
C ILE A 212 -23.47 -15.21 -11.14
N ASN A 213 -24.71 -14.72 -11.31
CA ASN A 213 -25.28 -14.48 -12.62
C ASN A 213 -24.81 -13.11 -13.13
N SER A 214 -23.81 -13.12 -14.01
CA SER A 214 -23.13 -11.91 -14.49
C SER A 214 -24.05 -10.97 -15.27
N GLU A 215 -25.01 -11.48 -16.04
CA GLU A 215 -25.96 -10.66 -16.80
C GLU A 215 -26.91 -9.90 -15.87
N LYS A 216 -27.41 -10.57 -14.82
CA LYS A 216 -28.27 -9.93 -13.81
C LYS A 216 -27.48 -8.86 -13.03
N LEU A 217 -26.24 -9.17 -12.65
CA LEU A 217 -25.38 -8.21 -11.95
C LEU A 217 -25.10 -6.98 -12.82
N LEU A 218 -24.73 -7.19 -14.08
CA LEU A 218 -24.50 -6.10 -15.02
C LEU A 218 -25.74 -5.21 -15.17
N SER A 219 -26.91 -5.82 -15.40
CA SER A 219 -28.18 -5.08 -15.52
C SER A 219 -28.56 -4.29 -14.25
N PHE A 220 -28.15 -4.76 -13.09
CA PHE A 220 -28.32 -4.04 -11.81
C PHE A 220 -27.35 -2.86 -11.71
N LEU A 221 -26.07 -3.08 -12.00
CA LEU A 221 -25.02 -2.05 -11.89
C LEU A 221 -25.23 -0.90 -12.90
N GLU A 222 -25.70 -1.20 -14.11
CA GLU A 222 -26.03 -0.18 -15.13
C GLU A 222 -27.16 0.76 -14.69
N LYS A 223 -28.09 0.31 -13.84
CA LYS A 223 -29.17 1.13 -13.30
C LYS A 223 -28.72 2.09 -12.23
N GLU A 224 -27.64 1.78 -11.51
CA GLU A 224 -27.12 2.60 -10.41
C GLU A 224 -26.35 3.84 -10.89
N ASN A 225 -26.12 3.99 -12.19
CA ASN A 225 -25.52 5.15 -12.84
C ASN A 225 -24.23 5.64 -12.14
N PHE A 226 -23.24 4.76 -12.01
CA PHE A 226 -21.94 5.12 -11.46
C PHE A 226 -21.18 6.07 -12.39
N ASN A 227 -20.81 7.24 -11.89
CA ASN A 227 -20.01 8.20 -12.66
C ASN A 227 -18.55 7.72 -12.77
N GLY A 228 -18.01 7.74 -13.98
CA GLY A 228 -16.59 7.43 -14.23
C GLY A 228 -16.26 5.94 -14.28
N VAL A 229 -17.25 5.05 -14.18
CA VAL A 229 -17.08 3.60 -14.27
C VAL A 229 -18.04 3.04 -15.32
N ALA A 230 -17.54 2.15 -16.18
CA ALA A 230 -18.33 1.35 -17.09
C ALA A 230 -18.15 -0.13 -16.78
N PHE A 231 -19.24 -0.89 -16.87
CA PHE A 231 -19.24 -2.32 -16.61
C PHE A 231 -19.41 -3.10 -17.90
N GLN A 232 -18.76 -4.26 -17.97
CA GLN A 232 -18.92 -5.20 -19.07
C GLN A 232 -18.82 -6.63 -18.57
N LEU A 233 -19.43 -7.56 -19.30
CA LEU A 233 -19.26 -8.98 -19.03
C LEU A 233 -17.82 -9.39 -19.32
N SER A 234 -17.27 -10.23 -18.44
CA SER A 234 -15.98 -10.88 -18.63
C SER A 234 -16.01 -12.29 -18.07
N GLU A 235 -15.11 -13.13 -18.57
CA GLU A 235 -14.88 -14.47 -18.05
C GLU A 235 -13.40 -14.59 -17.72
N PHE A 236 -13.07 -15.13 -16.56
CA PHE A 236 -11.69 -15.31 -16.13
C PHE A 236 -11.54 -16.50 -15.18
N THR A 237 -10.36 -17.08 -15.20
CA THR A 237 -9.95 -18.11 -14.24
C THR A 237 -8.73 -17.59 -13.50
N PRO A 238 -8.80 -17.36 -12.18
CA PRO A 238 -7.65 -16.94 -11.39
C PRO A 238 -6.60 -18.06 -11.31
N GLU A 239 -5.32 -17.70 -11.54
CA GLU A 239 -4.18 -18.61 -11.40
C GLU A 239 -3.34 -18.21 -10.18
N ASN A 240 -2.71 -19.21 -9.55
CA ASN A 240 -1.73 -19.01 -8.47
C ASN A 240 -2.17 -18.10 -7.30
N ILE A 241 -3.44 -18.14 -6.92
CA ILE A 241 -3.92 -17.43 -5.74
C ILE A 241 -3.33 -18.10 -4.50
N PRO A 242 -2.63 -17.38 -3.61
CA PRO A 242 -2.25 -17.92 -2.31
C PRO A 242 -3.49 -18.44 -1.58
N SER A 243 -3.45 -19.67 -1.09
CA SER A 243 -4.57 -20.40 -0.48
C SER A 243 -5.26 -19.73 0.73
N LYS A 244 -4.85 -18.51 1.09
CA LYS A 244 -5.47 -17.71 2.15
C LYS A 244 -6.54 -16.75 1.65
N SER A 245 -6.62 -16.45 0.36
CA SER A 245 -7.58 -15.51 -0.21
C SER A 245 -8.90 -16.16 -0.64
N ILE A 246 -8.96 -17.47 -0.73
CA ILE A 246 -10.21 -18.19 -0.97
C ILE A 246 -10.49 -19.04 0.27
N ASN A 247 -11.53 -18.72 1.00
CA ASN A 247 -12.00 -19.58 2.09
C ASN A 247 -12.42 -20.92 1.47
N PRO A 248 -11.72 -22.07 1.77
CA PRO A 248 -11.99 -23.36 1.12
C PRO A 248 -13.37 -23.93 1.40
N LYS A 249 -14.19 -23.27 2.23
CA LYS A 249 -15.61 -23.62 2.43
C LYS A 249 -16.53 -23.17 1.28
N TYR A 250 -16.00 -22.46 0.27
CA TYR A 250 -16.80 -21.87 -0.82
C TYR A 250 -16.29 -22.25 -2.23
N LEU A 251 -15.43 -23.27 -2.31
CA LEU A 251 -15.11 -23.95 -3.55
C LEU A 251 -16.08 -25.13 -3.77
#